data_bb551619db0cf31d915e3d2db05994d4
#
_entry.id   bb551619db0cf31d915e3d2db05994d4
#
_cell.length_a   1.000
_cell.length_b   1.000
_cell.length_c   1.000
_cell.angle_alpha   90.00
_cell.angle_beta   90.00
_cell.angle_gamma   90.00
#
_symmetry.space_group_name_H-M   'P 1'
#
loop_
_entity.id
_entity.type
_entity.pdbx_description
1 polymer ?
#
loop_
_entity_poly.entity_id
_entity_poly.type
_entity_poly.pdbx_seq_one_letter_code
_entity_poly.pdbx_strand_id
1 'polypeptide(L)'
;MLQTLYHVSEYKEELLYPAVCKAMDALSIADDLRSGLKVVIKPNLVMAKSPDFPVTTHPLVVKAVVRYLREHGVTDITLAESSGGLYNAEHMKNLYRVCGMSSLEPDIRMNMDFTARTVPTRDGFKNHSFHLITPIVEADYVINICKLKTHSMTGYSGGIKNLFGTIPGLEKPQLHYRWPDIGDFSNMLVELAQTVSPQLTIIDAVDAMEGNGPTGGTSHPLKMILAAHDFYTQDYFAAGLMKLDPMSIVMIRQAVEQGLAHPEEIQLVGDAIPEDLTPFQIPDTKKLDFSTALPGFLRKPAVFVMGRLLKSYPLLSKSKCVGCGKCAESCPAHIIRIKEDRSGRKRAVFQKKGCISCFCCQEMCPMKAIEVRKAL
;
A
#
# COMPACT_ATOMS: atom_id res chain seq x y z
N MET A 1 14.64 12.80 12.92
CA MET A 1 14.44 11.65 12.01
C MET A 1 14.76 12.06 10.59
N LEU A 2 15.86 11.48 10.03
CA LEU A 2 16.35 11.85 8.69
C LEU A 2 15.38 11.35 7.61
N GLN A 3 14.97 12.27 6.73
CA GLN A 3 14.15 12.02 5.56
C GLN A 3 14.90 12.52 4.33
N THR A 4 14.91 11.75 3.25
CA THR A 4 15.51 12.20 2.00
C THR A 4 14.45 12.48 0.96
N LEU A 5 14.67 13.49 0.12
CA LEU A 5 13.84 13.84 -1.02
C LEU A 5 14.74 14.21 -2.20
N TYR A 6 14.54 13.53 -3.33
CA TYR A 6 15.24 13.85 -4.58
C TYR A 6 14.27 13.92 -5.74
N HIS A 7 14.44 14.98 -6.58
CA HIS A 7 13.61 15.16 -7.75
C HIS A 7 13.96 14.19 -8.87
N VAL A 8 12.94 13.58 -9.44
CA VAL A 8 13.02 12.68 -10.60
C VAL A 8 11.86 13.00 -11.52
N SER A 9 12.12 13.68 -12.64
CA SER A 9 11.08 14.17 -13.54
C SER A 9 10.27 13.08 -14.23
N GLU A 10 10.88 11.92 -14.49
CA GLU A 10 10.28 10.79 -15.21
C GLU A 10 11.02 9.48 -14.91
N TYR A 11 10.40 8.34 -15.25
CA TYR A 11 11.00 7.03 -15.08
C TYR A 11 12.05 6.75 -16.17
N LYS A 12 13.25 7.27 -15.97
CA LYS A 12 14.45 6.97 -16.75
C LYS A 12 15.59 6.55 -15.84
N GLU A 13 16.37 5.56 -16.25
CA GLU A 13 17.44 5.01 -15.41
C GLU A 13 18.50 6.08 -15.08
N GLU A 14 18.84 6.92 -16.04
CA GLU A 14 19.80 8.01 -15.88
C GLU A 14 19.36 9.11 -14.89
N LEU A 15 18.07 9.20 -14.59
CA LEU A 15 17.52 10.11 -13.58
C LEU A 15 17.29 9.41 -12.24
N LEU A 16 16.75 8.21 -12.27
CA LEU A 16 16.40 7.44 -11.07
C LEU A 16 17.62 6.95 -10.31
N TYR A 17 18.60 6.37 -11.03
CA TYR A 17 19.74 5.76 -10.36
C TYR A 17 20.55 6.76 -9.51
N PRO A 18 20.94 7.94 -10.02
CA PRO A 18 21.62 8.95 -9.20
C PRO A 18 20.78 9.43 -8.00
N ALA A 19 19.47 9.58 -8.16
CA ALA A 19 18.60 10.00 -7.09
C ALA A 19 18.51 8.94 -5.97
N VAL A 20 18.37 7.67 -6.34
CA VAL A 20 18.35 6.55 -5.40
C VAL A 20 19.71 6.44 -4.69
N CYS A 21 20.84 6.54 -5.41
CA CYS A 21 22.17 6.53 -4.78
C CYS A 21 22.30 7.64 -3.73
N LYS A 22 22.01 8.89 -4.11
CA LYS A 22 22.07 10.03 -3.17
C LYS A 22 21.17 9.79 -1.93
N ALA A 23 19.98 9.24 -2.13
CA ALA A 23 19.07 8.97 -1.02
C ALA A 23 19.61 7.88 -0.08
N MET A 24 20.17 6.80 -0.64
CA MET A 24 20.73 5.70 0.15
C MET A 24 22.04 6.09 0.82
N ASP A 25 22.90 6.86 0.15
CA ASP A 25 24.15 7.38 0.71
C ASP A 25 23.91 8.35 1.87
N ALA A 26 22.94 9.26 1.72
CA ALA A 26 22.55 10.18 2.79
C ALA A 26 22.02 9.47 4.05
N LEU A 27 21.51 8.26 3.89
CA LEU A 27 21.05 7.39 4.98
C LEU A 27 22.14 6.40 5.46
N SER A 28 23.37 6.50 4.92
CA SER A 28 24.48 5.58 5.24
C SER A 28 24.15 4.10 5.02
N ILE A 29 23.28 3.78 4.04
CA ILE A 29 22.86 2.39 3.78
C ILE A 29 24.04 1.49 3.47
N ALA A 30 25.10 2.02 2.82
CA ALA A 30 26.31 1.27 2.49
C ALA A 30 26.97 0.63 3.72
N ASP A 31 26.87 1.26 4.90
CA ASP A 31 27.48 0.76 6.13
C ASP A 31 26.83 -0.53 6.64
N ASP A 32 25.56 -0.76 6.29
CA ASP A 32 24.82 -1.98 6.64
C ASP A 32 25.08 -3.13 5.67
N LEU A 33 25.57 -2.83 4.46
CA LEU A 33 25.69 -3.81 3.38
C LEU A 33 26.98 -4.64 3.52
N ARG A 34 26.86 -5.94 3.30
CA ARG A 34 27.97 -6.89 3.30
C ARG A 34 27.70 -8.07 2.37
N SER A 35 28.75 -8.73 1.93
CA SER A 35 28.64 -9.98 1.18
C SER A 35 27.90 -11.05 2.00
N GLY A 36 27.03 -11.80 1.33
CA GLY A 36 26.22 -12.85 1.94
C GLY A 36 24.95 -12.38 2.66
N LEU A 37 24.70 -11.06 2.71
CA LEU A 37 23.45 -10.52 3.25
C LEU A 37 22.27 -10.95 2.37
N LYS A 38 21.25 -11.55 2.97
CA LYS A 38 19.98 -11.88 2.30
C LYS A 38 19.06 -10.70 2.31
N VAL A 39 18.99 -9.99 1.18
CA VAL A 39 18.14 -8.81 1.04
C VAL A 39 16.82 -9.20 0.39
N VAL A 40 15.71 -8.79 0.99
CA VAL A 40 14.39 -8.88 0.37
C VAL A 40 13.90 -7.48 0.04
N ILE A 41 13.61 -7.26 -1.24
CA ILE A 41 12.91 -6.07 -1.71
C ILE A 41 11.42 -6.38 -1.77
N LYS A 42 10.64 -5.61 -1.02
CA LYS A 42 9.19 -5.69 -0.99
C LYS A 42 8.58 -4.49 -1.71
N PRO A 43 8.24 -4.61 -3.01
CA PRO A 43 7.58 -3.56 -3.76
C PRO A 43 6.09 -3.46 -3.40
N ASN A 44 5.37 -2.52 -3.99
CA ASN A 44 3.91 -2.49 -4.00
C ASN A 44 3.38 -3.08 -5.30
N LEU A 45 2.88 -4.33 -5.26
CA LEU A 45 2.30 -5.01 -6.43
C LEU A 45 0.87 -5.49 -6.12
N VAL A 46 -0.02 -4.57 -5.80
CA VAL A 46 -1.39 -4.86 -5.35
C VAL A 46 -2.20 -5.71 -6.34
N MET A 47 -1.94 -5.57 -7.64
CA MET A 47 -2.55 -6.34 -8.72
C MET A 47 -1.69 -6.29 -9.99
N ALA A 48 -1.90 -7.24 -10.92
CA ALA A 48 -1.25 -7.24 -12.22
C ALA A 48 -1.72 -6.04 -13.06
N LYS A 49 -0.84 -5.03 -13.19
CA LYS A 49 -1.07 -3.80 -13.95
C LYS A 49 0.23 -3.33 -14.58
N SER A 50 0.16 -2.80 -15.83
CA SER A 50 1.32 -2.22 -16.51
C SER A 50 1.94 -1.09 -15.68
N PRO A 51 3.29 -0.93 -15.68
CA PRO A 51 3.98 0.18 -15.04
C PRO A 51 3.57 1.58 -15.52
N ASP A 52 2.94 1.68 -16.69
CA ASP A 52 2.40 2.95 -17.23
C ASP A 52 1.28 3.55 -16.37
N PHE A 53 0.79 2.81 -15.38
CA PHE A 53 -0.23 3.25 -14.46
C PHE A 53 0.33 3.37 -13.03
N PRO A 54 -0.03 4.40 -12.25
CA PRO A 54 0.49 4.62 -10.90
C PRO A 54 -0.12 3.65 -9.86
N VAL A 55 -0.31 2.37 -10.24
CA VAL A 55 -0.92 1.34 -9.40
C VAL A 55 0.11 0.57 -8.60
N THR A 56 1.29 0.36 -9.19
CA THR A 56 2.36 -0.45 -8.61
C THR A 56 3.67 0.33 -8.53
N THR A 57 4.60 -0.09 -7.69
CA THR A 57 5.98 0.39 -7.74
C THR A 57 6.54 0.22 -9.15
N HIS A 58 7.16 1.25 -9.68
CA HIS A 58 7.74 1.19 -11.03
C HIS A 58 9.02 0.32 -11.04
N PRO A 59 9.21 -0.60 -12.01
CA PRO A 59 10.34 -1.52 -12.03
C PRO A 59 11.70 -0.81 -12.09
N LEU A 60 11.81 0.36 -12.72
CA LEU A 60 13.06 1.11 -12.75
C LEU A 60 13.48 1.66 -11.37
N VAL A 61 12.55 1.90 -10.45
CA VAL A 61 12.89 2.24 -9.05
C VAL A 61 13.53 1.03 -8.38
N VAL A 62 12.94 -0.15 -8.54
CA VAL A 62 13.50 -1.40 -8.03
C VAL A 62 14.86 -1.68 -8.66
N LYS A 63 14.99 -1.48 -9.99
CA LYS A 63 16.27 -1.64 -10.70
C LYS A 63 17.39 -0.77 -10.13
N ALA A 64 17.08 0.49 -9.85
CA ALA A 64 18.05 1.42 -9.27
C ALA A 64 18.54 0.94 -7.90
N VAL A 65 17.63 0.46 -7.04
CA VAL A 65 17.97 -0.10 -5.73
C VAL A 65 18.80 -1.38 -5.87
N VAL A 66 18.41 -2.31 -6.75
CA VAL A 66 19.14 -3.55 -7.01
C VAL A 66 20.56 -3.25 -7.48
N ARG A 67 20.71 -2.29 -8.40
CA ARG A 67 22.04 -1.87 -8.89
C ARG A 67 22.91 -1.33 -7.77
N TYR A 68 22.39 -0.44 -6.92
CA TYR A 68 23.09 0.07 -5.75
C TYR A 68 23.56 -1.06 -4.83
N LEU A 69 22.67 -1.98 -4.48
CA LEU A 69 23.00 -3.14 -3.63
C LEU A 69 24.12 -4.00 -4.23
N ARG A 70 24.07 -4.24 -5.54
CA ARG A 70 25.08 -5.03 -6.26
C ARG A 70 26.44 -4.34 -6.28
N GLU A 71 26.48 -3.04 -6.50
CA GLU A 71 27.72 -2.24 -6.49
C GLU A 71 28.35 -2.23 -5.08
N HIS A 72 27.55 -2.46 -4.01
CA HIS A 72 28.03 -2.63 -2.63
C HIS A 72 28.19 -4.10 -2.20
N GLY A 73 28.31 -5.03 -3.17
CA GLY A 73 28.68 -6.43 -2.92
C GLY A 73 27.54 -7.36 -2.47
N VAL A 74 26.28 -6.90 -2.45
CA VAL A 74 25.12 -7.76 -2.15
C VAL A 74 24.71 -8.54 -3.40
N THR A 75 24.72 -9.87 -3.30
CA THR A 75 24.38 -10.76 -4.43
C THR A 75 23.10 -11.56 -4.21
N ASP A 76 22.70 -11.80 -2.96
CA ASP A 76 21.49 -12.52 -2.61
C ASP A 76 20.32 -11.56 -2.42
N ILE A 77 19.69 -11.18 -3.54
CA ILE A 77 18.56 -10.23 -3.57
C ILE A 77 17.33 -10.95 -4.09
N THR A 78 16.23 -10.90 -3.33
CA THR A 78 14.95 -11.50 -3.70
C THR A 78 13.85 -10.44 -3.70
N LEU A 79 13.04 -10.39 -4.75
CA LEU A 79 11.82 -9.59 -4.79
C LEU A 79 10.66 -10.43 -4.30
N ALA A 80 10.02 -10.03 -3.20
CA ALA A 80 8.91 -10.74 -2.59
C ALA A 80 7.71 -9.83 -2.33
N GLU A 81 6.54 -10.27 -2.76
CA GLU A 81 5.25 -9.63 -2.56
C GLU A 81 4.18 -10.71 -2.47
N SER A 82 3.13 -10.45 -1.74
CA SER A 82 1.87 -11.19 -1.84
C SER A 82 0.75 -10.22 -2.20
N SER A 83 0.33 -10.24 -3.46
CA SER A 83 -0.74 -9.36 -3.96
C SER A 83 -2.11 -9.75 -3.41
N GLY A 84 -3.14 -9.00 -3.78
CA GLY A 84 -4.52 -9.43 -3.59
C GLY A 84 -4.86 -10.62 -4.49
N GLY A 85 -5.46 -11.68 -3.96
CA GLY A 85 -5.79 -12.90 -4.69
C GLY A 85 -5.01 -14.12 -4.22
N LEU A 86 -4.87 -15.14 -5.07
CA LEU A 86 -4.18 -16.37 -4.73
C LEU A 86 -2.66 -16.14 -4.61
N TYR A 87 -2.06 -16.69 -3.56
CA TYR A 87 -0.61 -16.67 -3.40
C TYR A 87 -0.03 -18.00 -3.88
N ASN A 88 0.18 -18.09 -5.20
CA ASN A 88 0.72 -19.27 -5.87
C ASN A 88 1.55 -18.90 -7.11
N ALA A 89 2.23 -19.91 -7.68
CA ALA A 89 3.16 -19.73 -8.78
C ALA A 89 2.54 -19.07 -10.02
N GLU A 90 1.37 -19.52 -10.44
CA GLU A 90 0.71 -19.02 -11.64
C GLU A 90 0.34 -17.54 -11.51
N HIS A 91 -0.30 -17.19 -10.40
CA HIS A 91 -0.71 -15.82 -10.12
C HIS A 91 0.49 -14.88 -10.00
N MET A 92 1.52 -15.28 -9.25
CA MET A 92 2.70 -14.45 -9.00
C MET A 92 3.59 -14.29 -10.24
N LYS A 93 3.79 -15.33 -11.05
CA LYS A 93 4.49 -15.21 -12.34
C LYS A 93 3.81 -14.20 -13.27
N ASN A 94 2.48 -14.29 -13.38
CA ASN A 94 1.72 -13.33 -14.17
C ASN A 94 1.83 -11.91 -13.60
N LEU A 95 1.77 -11.74 -12.28
CA LEU A 95 1.93 -10.47 -11.60
C LEU A 95 3.28 -9.83 -11.92
N TYR A 96 4.39 -10.55 -11.69
CA TYR A 96 5.75 -10.07 -11.94
C TYR A 96 5.95 -9.69 -13.41
N ARG A 97 5.44 -10.52 -14.33
CA ARG A 97 5.53 -10.25 -15.77
C ARG A 97 4.76 -8.97 -16.16
N VAL A 98 3.51 -8.84 -15.74
CA VAL A 98 2.66 -7.70 -16.12
C VAL A 98 3.11 -6.39 -15.49
N CYS A 99 3.64 -6.44 -14.26
CA CYS A 99 4.19 -5.28 -13.58
C CYS A 99 5.64 -4.95 -14.02
N GLY A 100 6.21 -5.70 -14.97
CA GLY A 100 7.54 -5.45 -15.50
C GLY A 100 8.70 -5.92 -14.59
N MET A 101 8.41 -6.57 -13.45
CA MET A 101 9.46 -6.99 -12.50
C MET A 101 10.32 -8.13 -13.05
N SER A 102 9.76 -9.04 -13.86
CA SER A 102 10.53 -10.14 -14.46
C SER A 102 11.65 -9.67 -15.39
N SER A 103 11.63 -8.44 -15.88
CA SER A 103 12.72 -7.88 -16.69
C SER A 103 13.97 -7.56 -15.87
N LEU A 104 13.90 -7.64 -14.55
CA LEU A 104 15.02 -7.36 -13.64
C LEU A 104 15.87 -8.61 -13.34
N GLU A 105 15.45 -9.81 -13.79
CA GLU A 105 16.28 -11.01 -13.76
C GLU A 105 17.39 -10.92 -14.79
N PRO A 106 18.62 -11.44 -14.51
CA PRO A 106 18.97 -12.24 -13.33
C PRO A 106 19.49 -11.43 -12.14
N ASP A 107 19.47 -10.10 -12.16
CA ASP A 107 20.05 -9.27 -11.11
C ASP A 107 19.33 -9.40 -9.77
N ILE A 108 18.06 -9.80 -9.79
CA ILE A 108 17.24 -10.10 -8.62
C ILE A 108 16.41 -11.35 -8.88
N ARG A 109 16.24 -12.21 -7.87
CA ARG A 109 15.33 -13.36 -7.97
C ARG A 109 13.89 -12.96 -7.70
N MET A 110 12.96 -13.41 -8.54
CA MET A 110 11.53 -13.35 -8.22
C MET A 110 11.18 -14.45 -7.20
N ASN A 111 10.54 -14.08 -6.10
CA ASN A 111 10.13 -15.06 -5.10
C ASN A 111 9.16 -16.10 -5.69
N MET A 112 9.50 -17.38 -5.50
CA MET A 112 8.70 -18.53 -5.88
C MET A 112 8.44 -19.48 -4.69
N ASP A 113 8.74 -19.05 -3.48
CA ASP A 113 8.31 -19.71 -2.24
C ASP A 113 6.97 -19.13 -1.78
N PHE A 114 5.94 -19.97 -1.77
CA PHE A 114 4.57 -19.61 -1.40
C PHE A 114 4.21 -20.08 0.01
N THR A 115 5.19 -20.47 0.79
CA THR A 115 5.00 -20.76 2.20
C THR A 115 4.92 -19.50 3.04
N ALA A 116 4.41 -19.65 4.24
CA ALA A 116 4.33 -18.58 5.22
C ALA A 116 4.64 -19.12 6.62
N ARG A 117 5.07 -18.23 7.51
CA ARG A 117 5.39 -18.58 8.89
C ARG A 117 4.61 -17.69 9.85
N THR A 118 4.22 -18.28 10.97
CA THR A 118 3.63 -17.53 12.07
C THR A 118 4.73 -16.84 12.86
N VAL A 119 4.67 -15.51 12.91
CA VAL A 119 5.59 -14.67 13.66
C VAL A 119 4.86 -14.10 14.86
N PRO A 120 5.31 -14.37 16.10
CA PRO A 120 4.71 -13.80 17.29
C PRO A 120 4.93 -12.29 17.31
N THR A 121 3.97 -11.57 17.88
CA THR A 121 4.04 -10.13 18.05
C THR A 121 4.60 -9.76 19.43
N ARG A 122 4.82 -8.48 19.65
CA ARG A 122 5.19 -7.96 20.97
C ARG A 122 4.02 -8.07 21.94
N ASP A 123 4.34 -8.19 23.22
CA ASP A 123 3.33 -8.12 24.28
C ASP A 123 2.56 -6.80 24.22
N GLY A 124 1.26 -6.87 24.49
CA GLY A 124 0.36 -5.71 24.42
C GLY A 124 -0.29 -5.45 23.08
N PHE A 125 0.13 -6.14 22.00
CA PHE A 125 -0.55 -6.05 20.71
C PHE A 125 -1.88 -6.79 20.74
N LYS A 126 -2.89 -6.28 20.00
CA LYS A 126 -4.19 -6.95 19.81
C LYS A 126 -4.08 -8.23 18.97
N ASN A 127 -3.11 -8.26 18.05
CA ASN A 127 -2.78 -9.45 17.28
C ASN A 127 -1.60 -10.16 17.94
N HIS A 128 -1.81 -11.39 18.42
CA HIS A 128 -0.76 -12.17 19.09
C HIS A 128 0.28 -12.75 18.12
N SER A 129 -0.05 -12.81 16.84
CA SER A 129 0.87 -13.23 15.79
C SER A 129 0.38 -12.76 14.43
N PHE A 130 1.31 -12.68 13.47
CA PHE A 130 1.01 -12.53 12.05
C PHE A 130 1.55 -13.72 11.28
N HIS A 131 0.82 -14.10 10.23
CA HIS A 131 1.26 -15.08 9.25
C HIS A 131 1.93 -14.32 8.11
N LEU A 132 3.25 -14.42 7.99
CA LEU A 132 4.05 -13.67 7.02
C LEU A 132 4.63 -14.60 5.97
N ILE A 133 4.74 -14.13 4.72
CA ILE A 133 5.43 -14.90 3.67
C ILE A 133 6.87 -15.19 4.07
N THR A 134 7.31 -16.44 3.86
CA THR A 134 8.61 -16.94 4.34
C THR A 134 9.79 -16.06 3.93
N PRO A 135 9.90 -15.51 2.69
CA PRO A 135 11.02 -14.68 2.33
C PRO A 135 11.24 -13.46 3.22
N ILE A 136 10.15 -12.85 3.71
CA ILE A 136 10.24 -11.70 4.63
C ILE A 136 10.80 -12.13 6.00
N VAL A 137 10.40 -13.30 6.48
CA VAL A 137 10.83 -13.82 7.79
C VAL A 137 12.28 -14.27 7.78
N GLU A 138 12.78 -14.75 6.63
CA GLU A 138 14.14 -15.26 6.46
C GLU A 138 15.13 -14.20 5.95
N ALA A 139 14.68 -12.99 5.68
CA ALA A 139 15.54 -11.90 5.26
C ALA A 139 16.40 -11.38 6.41
N ASP A 140 17.68 -11.09 6.11
CA ASP A 140 18.54 -10.33 7.03
C ASP A 140 18.26 -8.82 6.92
N TYR A 141 17.79 -8.37 5.73
CA TYR A 141 17.54 -6.97 5.43
C TYR A 141 16.31 -6.81 4.52
N VAL A 142 15.32 -6.07 4.96
CA VAL A 142 14.08 -5.82 4.21
C VAL A 142 14.06 -4.38 3.71
N ILE A 143 13.93 -4.21 2.40
CA ILE A 143 13.72 -2.91 1.76
C ILE A 143 12.28 -2.82 1.28
N ASN A 144 11.52 -1.91 1.88
CA ASN A 144 10.13 -1.66 1.56
C ASN A 144 10.03 -0.55 0.49
N ILE A 145 9.65 -0.88 -0.75
CA ILE A 145 9.50 0.11 -1.83
C ILE A 145 8.03 0.29 -2.16
N CYS A 146 7.41 1.33 -1.62
CA CYS A 146 6.00 1.57 -1.79
C CYS A 146 5.70 2.59 -2.91
N LYS A 147 4.50 2.53 -3.47
CA LYS A 147 3.94 3.54 -4.37
C LYS A 147 3.08 4.51 -3.55
N LEU A 148 3.33 5.80 -3.67
CA LEU A 148 2.53 6.83 -2.99
C LEU A 148 1.14 6.93 -3.60
N LYS A 149 0.09 6.76 -2.74
CA LYS A 149 -1.30 6.73 -3.21
C LYS A 149 -2.29 7.22 -2.17
N THR A 150 -3.42 7.76 -2.64
CA THR A 150 -4.64 7.77 -1.85
C THR A 150 -5.26 6.37 -1.77
N HIS A 151 -6.15 6.14 -0.81
CA HIS A 151 -6.77 4.83 -0.59
C HIS A 151 -8.21 4.97 -0.09
N SER A 152 -9.15 4.29 -0.72
CA SER A 152 -10.59 4.40 -0.42
C SER A 152 -10.94 4.08 1.03
N MET A 153 -10.30 3.10 1.66
CA MET A 153 -10.55 2.74 3.06
C MET A 153 -9.70 3.57 4.04
N THR A 154 -8.38 3.57 3.87
CA THR A 154 -7.45 4.18 4.84
C THR A 154 -7.15 5.65 4.58
N GLY A 155 -7.57 6.21 3.45
CA GLY A 155 -7.28 7.58 3.02
C GLY A 155 -5.92 7.72 2.32
N TYR A 156 -4.92 6.98 2.78
CA TYR A 156 -3.52 7.03 2.37
C TYR A 156 -2.92 5.63 2.26
N SER A 157 -1.92 5.46 1.41
CA SER A 157 -1.10 4.26 1.28
C SER A 157 0.35 4.64 0.99
N GLY A 158 1.24 4.30 1.90
CA GLY A 158 2.68 4.50 1.86
C GLY A 158 3.42 3.33 2.50
N GLY A 159 4.43 3.62 3.31
CA GLY A 159 5.31 2.64 3.94
C GLY A 159 4.58 1.64 4.84
N ILE A 160 3.79 2.14 5.80
CA ILE A 160 3.03 1.30 6.76
C ILE A 160 2.09 0.36 5.99
N LYS A 161 1.23 0.92 5.12
CA LYS A 161 0.21 0.15 4.41
C LYS A 161 0.81 -0.85 3.42
N ASN A 162 1.97 -0.55 2.83
CA ASN A 162 2.63 -1.44 1.89
C ASN A 162 3.01 -2.79 2.53
N LEU A 163 3.35 -2.79 3.81
CA LEU A 163 3.70 -4.01 4.54
C LEU A 163 2.53 -5.00 4.68
N PHE A 164 1.29 -4.58 4.42
CA PHE A 164 0.16 -5.50 4.33
C PHE A 164 0.33 -6.56 3.21
N GLY A 165 1.17 -6.28 2.20
CA GLY A 165 1.57 -7.25 1.18
C GLY A 165 2.53 -8.35 1.67
N THR A 166 2.93 -8.37 2.94
CA THR A 166 3.66 -9.49 3.56
C THR A 166 2.73 -10.58 4.08
N ILE A 167 1.42 -10.30 4.21
CA ILE A 167 0.41 -11.29 4.56
C ILE A 167 0.05 -12.13 3.33
N PRO A 168 -0.03 -13.47 3.42
CA PRO A 168 -0.34 -14.33 2.28
C PRO A 168 -1.73 -14.08 1.68
N GLY A 169 -1.78 -13.81 0.41
CA GLY A 169 -2.95 -13.80 -0.49
C GLY A 169 -4.30 -13.51 0.15
N LEU A 170 -5.15 -14.52 0.20
CA LEU A 170 -6.54 -14.43 0.69
C LEU A 170 -6.68 -14.28 2.22
N GLU A 171 -5.61 -14.32 2.99
CA GLU A 171 -5.66 -13.98 4.41
C GLU A 171 -5.90 -12.47 4.64
N LYS A 172 -5.51 -11.61 3.69
CA LYS A 172 -5.78 -10.17 3.76
C LYS A 172 -7.28 -9.83 3.87
N PRO A 173 -8.17 -10.37 3.02
CA PRO A 173 -9.60 -10.21 3.20
C PRO A 173 -10.10 -10.68 4.56
N GLN A 174 -9.53 -11.77 5.13
CA GLN A 174 -9.91 -12.25 6.47
C GLN A 174 -9.56 -11.25 7.56
N LEU A 175 -8.41 -10.55 7.45
CA LEU A 175 -8.03 -9.47 8.37
C LEU A 175 -8.97 -8.27 8.24
N HIS A 176 -9.41 -7.91 7.04
CA HIS A 176 -10.47 -6.91 6.85
C HIS A 176 -11.79 -7.31 7.51
N TYR A 177 -12.13 -8.58 7.51
CA TYR A 177 -13.33 -9.09 8.17
C TYR A 177 -13.19 -9.11 9.70
N ARG A 178 -12.01 -9.49 10.19
CA ARG A 178 -11.69 -9.52 11.62
C ARG A 178 -11.68 -8.12 12.23
N TRP A 179 -11.17 -7.14 11.49
CA TRP A 179 -11.02 -5.74 11.89
C TRP A 179 -11.82 -4.81 10.96
N PRO A 180 -13.17 -4.81 11.03
CA PRO A 180 -14.00 -4.02 10.11
C PRO A 180 -14.02 -2.53 10.44
N ASP A 181 -13.68 -2.15 11.68
CA ASP A 181 -13.51 -0.76 12.08
C ASP A 181 -12.18 -0.19 11.59
N ILE A 182 -12.19 1.05 11.11
CA ILE A 182 -10.99 1.67 10.53
C ILE A 182 -9.90 1.92 11.60
N GLY A 183 -10.27 2.19 12.85
CA GLY A 183 -9.34 2.37 13.94
C GLY A 183 -8.63 1.05 14.28
N ASP A 184 -9.38 -0.03 14.45
CA ASP A 184 -8.82 -1.35 14.73
C ASP A 184 -8.01 -1.89 13.56
N PHE A 185 -8.47 -1.69 12.32
CA PHE A 185 -7.72 -2.08 11.12
C PHE A 185 -6.41 -1.31 10.98
N SER A 186 -6.44 0.00 11.24
CA SER A 186 -5.23 0.84 11.20
C SER A 186 -4.25 0.44 12.31
N ASN A 187 -4.73 0.12 13.51
CA ASN A 187 -3.89 -0.39 14.58
C ASN A 187 -3.23 -1.72 14.19
N MET A 188 -3.99 -2.65 13.60
CA MET A 188 -3.44 -3.90 13.07
C MET A 188 -2.33 -3.66 12.04
N LEU A 189 -2.49 -2.65 11.15
CA LEU A 189 -1.44 -2.29 10.19
C LEU A 189 -0.17 -1.74 10.88
N VAL A 190 -0.33 -0.94 11.93
CA VAL A 190 0.81 -0.43 12.73
C VAL A 190 1.52 -1.57 13.48
N GLU A 191 0.77 -2.50 14.08
CA GLU A 191 1.32 -3.70 14.73
C GLU A 191 2.07 -4.61 13.74
N LEU A 192 1.49 -4.82 12.54
CA LEU A 192 2.15 -5.55 11.45
C LEU A 192 3.45 -4.88 11.03
N ALA A 193 3.42 -3.56 10.87
CA ALA A 193 4.59 -2.78 10.46
C ALA A 193 5.72 -2.87 11.50
N GLN A 194 5.40 -2.85 12.79
CA GLN A 194 6.37 -3.09 13.86
C GLN A 194 6.91 -4.52 13.86
N THR A 195 6.10 -5.50 13.46
CA THR A 195 6.51 -6.91 13.40
C THR A 195 7.43 -7.18 12.22
N VAL A 196 7.18 -6.59 11.05
CA VAL A 196 8.03 -6.73 9.86
C VAL A 196 9.29 -5.88 9.97
N SER A 197 9.19 -4.66 10.49
CA SER A 197 10.29 -3.72 10.79
C SER A 197 11.34 -3.61 9.66
N PRO A 198 10.98 -3.10 8.47
CA PRO A 198 11.93 -2.94 7.37
C PRO A 198 13.05 -1.96 7.75
N GLN A 199 14.30 -2.23 7.31
CA GLN A 199 15.46 -1.40 7.58
C GLN A 199 15.49 -0.13 6.74
N LEU A 200 14.89 -0.17 5.55
CA LEU A 200 14.79 0.96 4.64
C LEU A 200 13.40 1.00 4.00
N THR A 201 12.80 2.18 3.94
CA THR A 201 11.61 2.41 3.12
C THR A 201 11.90 3.47 2.07
N ILE A 202 11.54 3.15 0.82
CA ILE A 202 11.62 4.06 -0.32
C ILE A 202 10.18 4.28 -0.82
N ILE A 203 9.80 5.54 -0.99
CA ILE A 203 8.51 5.92 -1.57
C ILE A 203 8.71 6.35 -3.02
N ASP A 204 8.14 5.58 -3.94
CA ASP A 204 8.00 5.97 -5.34
C ASP A 204 6.85 6.97 -5.47
N ALA A 205 7.21 8.25 -5.56
CA ALA A 205 6.31 9.39 -5.77
C ALA A 205 6.60 10.10 -7.11
N VAL A 206 7.32 9.45 -8.03
CA VAL A 206 7.56 10.03 -9.37
C VAL A 206 6.22 10.24 -10.07
N ASP A 207 5.40 9.17 -10.16
CA ASP A 207 4.01 9.25 -10.58
C ASP A 207 3.14 8.61 -9.47
N ALA A 208 2.59 9.46 -8.60
CA ALA A 208 1.72 9.03 -7.50
C ALA A 208 0.26 8.88 -7.96
N MET A 209 -0.60 8.32 -7.11
CA MET A 209 -2.03 8.13 -7.41
C MET A 209 -2.91 8.95 -6.48
N GLU A 210 -3.86 9.67 -7.06
CA GLU A 210 -4.91 10.38 -6.34
C GLU A 210 -6.30 9.78 -6.57
N GLY A 211 -7.32 10.24 -5.83
CA GLY A 211 -8.73 9.84 -5.99
C GLY A 211 -9.03 8.46 -5.42
N ASN A 212 -9.75 7.63 -6.17
CA ASN A 212 -10.28 6.34 -5.70
C ASN A 212 -9.23 5.20 -5.73
N GLY A 213 -8.05 5.45 -5.13
CA GLY A 213 -7.04 4.40 -4.92
C GLY A 213 -7.52 3.22 -4.04
N PRO A 214 -6.74 2.14 -3.98
CA PRO A 214 -5.35 1.97 -4.41
C PRO A 214 -5.15 1.55 -5.87
N THR A 215 -6.23 1.26 -6.63
CA THR A 215 -6.16 0.75 -8.01
C THR A 215 -7.02 1.55 -8.99
N GLY A 216 -7.99 2.30 -8.50
CA GLY A 216 -9.01 3.02 -9.28
C GLY A 216 -8.77 4.52 -9.45
N GLY A 217 -7.69 5.05 -8.90
CA GLY A 217 -7.35 6.46 -8.99
C GLY A 217 -6.72 6.88 -10.31
N THR A 218 -6.29 8.13 -10.37
CA THR A 218 -5.63 8.77 -11.51
C THR A 218 -4.20 9.18 -11.15
N SER A 219 -3.38 9.42 -12.15
CA SER A 219 -2.00 9.91 -12.00
C SER A 219 -1.98 11.32 -11.40
N HIS A 220 -1.07 11.54 -10.45
CA HIS A 220 -0.74 12.84 -9.86
C HIS A 220 0.78 12.88 -9.59
N PRO A 221 1.61 13.24 -10.59
CA PRO A 221 3.05 13.18 -10.45
C PRO A 221 3.58 14.19 -9.43
N LEU A 222 4.29 13.72 -8.41
CA LEU A 222 5.09 14.55 -7.52
C LEU A 222 6.53 14.68 -8.01
N LYS A 223 6.95 13.81 -8.94
CA LYS A 223 8.30 13.81 -9.56
C LYS A 223 9.41 13.69 -8.53
N MET A 224 9.26 12.84 -7.54
CA MET A 224 10.25 12.66 -6.48
C MET A 224 10.35 11.24 -5.97
N ILE A 225 11.52 10.92 -5.40
CA ILE A 225 11.79 9.71 -4.62
C ILE A 225 12.11 10.16 -3.20
N LEU A 226 11.51 9.46 -2.22
CA LEU A 226 11.77 9.64 -0.80
C LEU A 226 12.40 8.38 -0.23
N ALA A 227 13.32 8.49 0.73
CA ALA A 227 13.81 7.35 1.47
C ALA A 227 14.04 7.70 2.95
N ALA A 228 13.84 6.72 3.83
CA ALA A 228 14.09 6.85 5.26
C ALA A 228 14.24 5.48 5.93
N HIS A 229 14.94 5.44 7.07
CA HIS A 229 14.88 4.30 8.00
C HIS A 229 13.56 4.32 8.79
N ASP A 230 13.16 5.49 9.28
CA ASP A 230 11.89 5.67 9.99
C ASP A 230 10.75 5.94 9.01
N PHE A 231 10.07 4.88 8.61
CA PHE A 231 8.95 4.92 7.67
C PHE A 231 7.66 5.45 8.30
N TYR A 232 7.53 5.49 9.62
CA TYR A 232 6.36 6.07 10.28
C TYR A 232 6.36 7.59 10.13
N THR A 233 7.49 8.23 10.47
CA THR A 233 7.68 9.67 10.24
C THR A 233 7.68 9.99 8.75
N GLN A 234 8.20 9.08 7.90
CA GLN A 234 8.17 9.24 6.45
C GLN A 234 6.74 9.27 5.90
N ASP A 235 5.83 8.40 6.38
CA ASP A 235 4.43 8.40 5.96
C ASP A 235 3.71 9.70 6.39
N TYR A 236 4.03 10.25 7.58
CA TYR A 236 3.55 11.56 8.01
C TYR A 236 4.02 12.66 7.05
N PHE A 237 5.31 12.70 6.74
CA PHE A 237 5.91 13.66 5.83
C PHE A 237 5.31 13.56 4.41
N ALA A 238 5.23 12.35 3.86
CA ALA A 238 4.70 12.10 2.52
C ALA A 238 3.21 12.48 2.39
N ALA A 239 2.40 12.25 3.43
CA ALA A 239 1.01 12.73 3.47
C ALA A 239 0.93 14.27 3.41
N GLY A 240 1.84 14.96 4.07
CA GLY A 240 1.99 16.42 3.99
C GLY A 240 2.33 16.92 2.58
N LEU A 241 3.20 16.20 1.85
CA LEU A 241 3.51 16.51 0.44
C LEU A 241 2.28 16.36 -0.47
N MET A 242 1.37 15.41 -0.17
CA MET A 242 0.10 15.26 -0.87
C MET A 242 -0.92 16.36 -0.50
N LYS A 243 -0.55 17.32 0.38
CA LYS A 243 -1.47 18.31 0.97
C LYS A 243 -2.65 17.69 1.70
N LEU A 244 -2.47 16.50 2.26
CA LEU A 244 -3.42 15.90 3.19
C LEU A 244 -3.04 16.31 4.62
N ASP A 245 -4.03 16.38 5.52
CA ASP A 245 -3.74 16.43 6.95
C ASP A 245 -3.30 15.05 7.44
N PRO A 246 -2.00 14.85 7.82
CA PRO A 246 -1.51 13.54 8.24
C PRO A 246 -2.27 13.00 9.47
N MET A 247 -2.70 13.88 10.38
CA MET A 247 -3.43 13.48 11.59
C MET A 247 -4.89 13.06 11.30
N SER A 248 -5.42 13.36 10.12
CA SER A 248 -6.71 12.83 9.67
C SER A 248 -6.60 11.36 9.20
N ILE A 249 -5.39 10.89 8.90
CA ILE A 249 -5.12 9.51 8.46
C ILE A 249 -4.90 8.64 9.70
N VAL A 250 -5.86 7.75 9.98
CA VAL A 250 -5.94 7.02 11.27
C VAL A 250 -4.66 6.26 11.60
N MET A 251 -4.06 5.54 10.64
CA MET A 251 -2.82 4.78 10.91
C MET A 251 -1.60 5.68 11.19
N ILE A 252 -1.51 6.85 10.55
CA ILE A 252 -0.44 7.82 10.81
C ILE A 252 -0.65 8.45 12.19
N ARG A 253 -1.87 8.89 12.50
CA ARG A 253 -2.20 9.42 13.83
C ARG A 253 -1.87 8.42 14.94
N GLN A 254 -2.24 7.14 14.77
CA GLN A 254 -1.93 6.09 15.74
C GLN A 254 -0.41 5.86 15.87
N ALA A 255 0.35 5.96 14.79
CA ALA A 255 1.82 5.89 14.86
C ALA A 255 2.40 7.06 15.68
N VAL A 256 1.87 8.28 15.52
CA VAL A 256 2.25 9.46 16.35
C VAL A 256 1.84 9.27 17.81
N GLU A 257 0.58 8.88 18.05
CA GLU A 257 0.05 8.66 19.42
C GLU A 257 0.79 7.54 20.18
N GLN A 258 1.36 6.56 19.48
CA GLN A 258 2.18 5.48 20.04
C GLN A 258 3.68 5.83 20.14
N GLY A 259 4.09 7.05 19.76
CA GLY A 259 5.49 7.47 19.78
C GLY A 259 6.37 6.72 18.77
N LEU A 260 5.80 6.26 17.66
CA LEU A 260 6.52 5.62 16.55
C LEU A 260 6.90 6.61 15.45
N ALA A 261 6.09 7.64 15.25
CA ALA A 261 6.36 8.74 14.31
C ALA A 261 6.70 10.00 15.10
N HIS A 262 7.72 10.73 14.65
CA HIS A 262 8.28 11.92 15.30
C HIS A 262 8.31 13.12 14.33
N PRO A 263 7.15 13.72 14.01
CA PRO A 263 7.06 14.79 13.01
C PRO A 263 7.91 16.02 13.36
N GLU A 264 8.07 16.31 14.66
CA GLU A 264 8.87 17.42 15.19
C GLU A 264 10.38 17.25 15.00
N GLU A 265 10.84 16.02 14.73
CA GLU A 265 12.25 15.69 14.55
C GLU A 265 12.65 15.52 13.08
N ILE A 266 11.77 15.89 12.14
CA ILE A 266 12.07 15.73 10.71
C ILE A 266 13.26 16.60 10.31
N GLN A 267 14.27 15.94 9.78
CA GLN A 267 15.43 16.57 9.14
C GLN A 267 15.45 16.16 7.67
N LEU A 268 15.19 17.11 6.77
CA LEU A 268 15.16 16.86 5.34
C LEU A 268 16.55 17.04 4.73
N VAL A 269 16.97 16.03 3.94
CA VAL A 269 18.18 16.07 3.14
C VAL A 269 17.83 15.82 1.67
N GLY A 270 18.52 16.53 0.79
CA GLY A 270 18.32 16.44 -0.66
C GLY A 270 17.77 17.73 -1.26
N ASP A 271 16.83 17.60 -2.18
CA ASP A 271 16.25 18.72 -2.90
C ASP A 271 15.18 19.44 -2.07
N ALA A 272 14.94 20.72 -2.39
CA ALA A 272 13.88 21.49 -1.73
C ALA A 272 12.49 20.98 -2.10
N ILE A 273 11.55 21.12 -1.17
CA ILE A 273 10.13 20.83 -1.45
C ILE A 273 9.59 21.86 -2.43
N PRO A 274 8.97 21.46 -3.56
CA PRO A 274 8.36 22.41 -4.48
C PRO A 274 7.25 23.24 -3.81
N GLU A 275 7.24 24.55 -4.07
CA GLU A 275 6.22 25.44 -3.51
C GLU A 275 4.84 25.26 -4.17
N ASP A 276 4.83 24.78 -5.43
CA ASP A 276 3.66 24.65 -6.30
C ASP A 276 2.94 23.29 -6.19
N LEU A 277 3.20 22.52 -5.13
CA LEU A 277 2.50 21.24 -4.92
C LEU A 277 0.99 21.45 -4.82
N THR A 278 0.26 20.77 -5.70
CA THR A 278 -1.20 20.81 -5.73
C THR A 278 -1.81 19.75 -4.80
N PRO A 279 -2.95 20.04 -4.15
CA PRO A 279 -3.62 19.09 -3.28
C PRO A 279 -4.11 17.85 -4.04
N PHE A 280 -3.89 16.67 -3.49
CA PHE A 280 -4.41 15.42 -4.02
C PHE A 280 -5.93 15.36 -3.88
N GLN A 281 -6.59 14.82 -4.90
CA GLN A 281 -8.01 14.49 -4.80
C GLN A 281 -8.20 13.35 -3.81
N ILE A 282 -9.01 13.59 -2.77
CA ILE A 282 -9.35 12.56 -1.80
C ILE A 282 -10.35 11.55 -2.40
N PRO A 283 -10.35 10.29 -1.94
CA PRO A 283 -11.34 9.30 -2.36
C PRO A 283 -12.76 9.73 -2.09
N ASP A 284 -13.69 9.33 -2.97
CA ASP A 284 -15.13 9.64 -2.81
C ASP A 284 -15.72 9.16 -1.47
N THR A 285 -15.13 8.09 -0.91
CA THR A 285 -15.46 7.56 0.42
C THR A 285 -15.17 8.54 1.56
N LYS A 286 -14.30 9.54 1.34
CA LYS A 286 -13.84 10.51 2.35
C LYS A 286 -14.43 11.91 2.19
N LYS A 287 -15.06 12.24 1.06
CA LYS A 287 -15.55 13.59 0.74
C LYS A 287 -16.63 14.15 1.67
N LEU A 288 -17.24 13.34 2.56
CA LEU A 288 -18.30 13.75 3.47
C LEU A 288 -17.97 13.34 4.92
N ASP A 289 -16.89 13.84 5.47
CA ASP A 289 -16.62 13.71 6.91
C ASP A 289 -17.02 15.00 7.63
N PHE A 290 -18.28 15.06 8.11
CA PHE A 290 -18.79 16.19 8.91
C PHE A 290 -18.40 16.09 10.39
N SER A 291 -17.62 15.08 10.80
CA SER A 291 -17.28 14.87 12.21
C SER A 291 -16.43 15.99 12.80
N THR A 292 -15.68 16.70 11.95
CA THR A 292 -14.83 17.84 12.36
C THR A 292 -15.64 19.10 12.68
N ALA A 293 -16.86 19.23 12.15
CA ALA A 293 -17.72 20.41 12.37
C ALA A 293 -18.55 20.34 13.66
N LEU A 294 -18.53 19.22 14.39
CA LEU A 294 -19.35 19.02 15.59
C LEU A 294 -18.57 19.26 16.90
N PRO A 295 -19.18 19.88 17.92
CA PRO A 295 -18.60 19.96 19.26
C PRO A 295 -18.23 18.58 19.83
N GLY A 296 -17.12 18.51 20.57
CA GLY A 296 -16.49 17.25 21.00
C GLY A 296 -17.42 16.23 21.67
N PHE A 297 -18.37 16.70 22.49
CA PHE A 297 -19.32 15.83 23.21
C PHE A 297 -20.40 15.22 22.31
N LEU A 298 -20.71 15.83 21.15
CA LEU A 298 -21.67 15.34 20.16
C LEU A 298 -21.01 14.46 19.09
N ARG A 299 -19.68 14.47 18.99
CA ARG A 299 -18.95 13.72 17.96
C ARG A 299 -19.21 12.21 18.04
N LYS A 300 -19.05 11.61 19.23
CA LYS A 300 -19.20 10.15 19.40
C LYS A 300 -20.59 9.63 19.02
N PRO A 301 -21.71 10.19 19.55
CA PRO A 301 -23.04 9.73 19.17
C PRO A 301 -23.40 10.07 17.71
N ALA A 302 -22.99 11.24 17.20
CA ALA A 302 -23.25 11.62 15.82
C ALA A 302 -22.47 10.73 14.83
N VAL A 303 -21.21 10.43 15.09
CA VAL A 303 -20.39 9.50 14.27
C VAL A 303 -21.01 8.10 14.27
N PHE A 304 -21.52 7.63 15.41
CA PHE A 304 -22.19 6.32 15.49
C PHE A 304 -23.48 6.27 14.66
N VAL A 305 -24.35 7.27 14.79
CA VAL A 305 -25.62 7.33 14.05
C VAL A 305 -25.37 7.59 12.56
N MET A 306 -24.54 8.57 12.23
CA MET A 306 -24.19 8.91 10.85
C MET A 306 -23.41 7.81 10.15
N GLY A 307 -22.47 7.14 10.85
CA GLY A 307 -21.74 5.99 10.30
C GLY A 307 -22.66 4.83 9.92
N ARG A 308 -23.80 4.68 10.60
CA ARG A 308 -24.81 3.67 10.28
C ARG A 308 -25.73 4.09 9.14
N LEU A 309 -26.04 5.39 9.02
CA LEU A 309 -26.90 5.96 7.97
C LEU A 309 -26.13 6.25 6.67
N LEU A 310 -24.86 6.67 6.77
CA LEU A 310 -24.01 7.06 5.65
C LEU A 310 -23.00 5.96 5.23
N LYS A 311 -23.29 4.70 5.55
CA LYS A 311 -22.43 3.57 5.20
C LYS A 311 -22.20 3.52 3.69
N SER A 312 -20.94 3.53 3.28
CA SER A 312 -20.58 3.40 1.87
C SER A 312 -20.77 1.97 1.39
N TYR A 313 -21.33 1.80 0.19
CA TYR A 313 -21.58 0.49 -0.41
C TYR A 313 -20.96 0.41 -1.81
N PRO A 314 -20.52 -0.78 -2.23
CA PRO A 314 -20.10 -1.02 -3.60
C PRO A 314 -21.30 -1.00 -4.55
N LEU A 315 -21.19 -0.23 -5.63
CA LEU A 315 -22.17 -0.16 -6.71
C LEU A 315 -21.57 -0.73 -7.98
N LEU A 316 -22.31 -1.59 -8.67
CA LEU A 316 -21.86 -2.22 -9.90
C LEU A 316 -22.23 -1.37 -11.12
N SER A 317 -21.23 -1.00 -11.93
CA SER A 317 -21.42 -0.57 -13.29
C SER A 317 -21.66 -1.81 -14.19
N LYS A 318 -22.92 -2.05 -14.52
CA LYS A 318 -23.31 -3.22 -15.31
C LYS A 318 -22.66 -3.25 -16.70
N SER A 319 -22.39 -2.11 -17.29
CA SER A 319 -21.74 -2.01 -18.61
C SER A 319 -20.28 -2.47 -18.59
N LYS A 320 -19.57 -2.22 -17.48
CA LYS A 320 -18.15 -2.58 -17.32
C LYS A 320 -17.95 -3.99 -16.78
N CYS A 321 -18.98 -4.60 -16.14
CA CYS A 321 -18.83 -5.91 -15.50
C CYS A 321 -18.83 -7.04 -16.52
N VAL A 322 -17.79 -7.87 -16.51
CA VAL A 322 -17.63 -9.06 -17.37
C VAL A 322 -17.92 -10.38 -16.63
N GLY A 323 -18.35 -10.33 -15.37
CA GLY A 323 -18.72 -11.52 -14.59
C GLY A 323 -17.56 -12.44 -14.22
N CYS A 324 -16.32 -11.95 -14.18
CA CYS A 324 -15.11 -12.75 -13.95
C CYS A 324 -14.99 -13.39 -12.54
N GLY A 325 -15.81 -12.98 -11.57
CA GLY A 325 -15.86 -13.58 -10.23
C GLY A 325 -14.84 -13.05 -9.22
N LYS A 326 -13.79 -12.32 -9.60
CA LYS A 326 -12.72 -11.86 -8.68
C LYS A 326 -13.21 -11.08 -7.47
N CYS A 327 -14.28 -10.28 -7.63
CA CYS A 327 -14.90 -9.57 -6.52
C CYS A 327 -15.63 -10.50 -5.53
N ALA A 328 -16.18 -11.63 -6.00
CA ALA A 328 -16.82 -12.61 -5.15
C ALA A 328 -15.77 -13.43 -4.37
N GLU A 329 -14.67 -13.78 -5.03
CA GLU A 329 -13.54 -14.51 -4.44
C GLU A 329 -12.85 -13.69 -3.34
N SER A 330 -12.69 -12.37 -3.55
CA SER A 330 -12.06 -11.46 -2.58
C SER A 330 -13.02 -10.94 -1.50
N CYS A 331 -14.29 -11.30 -1.51
CA CYS A 331 -15.25 -10.82 -0.53
C CYS A 331 -15.21 -11.65 0.76
N PRO A 332 -14.65 -11.12 1.88
CA PRO A 332 -14.54 -11.90 3.12
C PRO A 332 -15.87 -12.17 3.80
N ALA A 333 -16.89 -11.35 3.49
CA ALA A 333 -18.26 -11.54 3.98
C ALA A 333 -19.11 -12.44 3.08
N HIS A 334 -18.58 -12.96 1.96
CA HIS A 334 -19.22 -13.83 0.98
C HIS A 334 -20.60 -13.35 0.48
N ILE A 335 -20.77 -12.01 0.39
CA ILE A 335 -22.04 -11.36 0.00
C ILE A 335 -22.16 -11.11 -1.51
N ILE A 336 -21.17 -11.51 -2.29
CA ILE A 336 -21.14 -11.30 -3.74
C ILE A 336 -21.29 -12.63 -4.45
N ARG A 337 -22.23 -12.70 -5.40
CA ARG A 337 -22.45 -13.88 -6.24
C ARG A 337 -22.43 -13.48 -7.71
N ILE A 338 -21.96 -14.37 -8.57
CA ILE A 338 -22.06 -14.20 -10.00
C ILE A 338 -23.35 -14.86 -10.48
N LYS A 339 -24.21 -14.08 -11.12
CA LYS A 339 -25.48 -14.54 -11.68
C LYS A 339 -25.61 -14.10 -13.13
N GLU A 340 -26.37 -14.86 -13.91
CA GLU A 340 -26.77 -14.45 -15.26
C GLU A 340 -27.93 -13.44 -15.17
N ASP A 341 -27.82 -12.37 -15.94
CA ASP A 341 -28.89 -11.42 -16.14
C ASP A 341 -29.90 -11.90 -17.19
N ARG A 342 -31.00 -11.17 -17.40
CA ARG A 342 -32.04 -11.53 -18.39
C ARG A 342 -31.52 -11.64 -19.84
N SER A 343 -30.34 -11.13 -20.12
CA SER A 343 -29.69 -11.23 -21.43
C SER A 343 -28.66 -12.37 -21.52
N GLY A 344 -28.59 -13.27 -20.51
CA GLY A 344 -27.63 -14.37 -20.43
C GLY A 344 -26.20 -13.94 -20.04
N ARG A 345 -25.97 -12.69 -19.68
CA ARG A 345 -24.63 -12.20 -19.32
C ARG A 345 -24.36 -12.41 -17.83
N LYS A 346 -23.20 -13.00 -17.52
CA LYS A 346 -22.75 -13.14 -16.13
C LYS A 346 -22.37 -11.79 -15.53
N ARG A 347 -22.86 -11.51 -14.31
CA ARG A 347 -22.58 -10.26 -13.59
C ARG A 347 -22.52 -10.51 -12.08
N ALA A 348 -21.77 -9.63 -11.38
CA ALA A 348 -21.76 -9.63 -9.92
C ALA A 348 -23.07 -9.08 -9.36
N VAL A 349 -23.58 -9.73 -8.31
CA VAL A 349 -24.74 -9.31 -7.54
C VAL A 349 -24.35 -9.18 -6.09
N PHE A 350 -24.60 -8.02 -5.50
CA PHE A 350 -24.22 -7.68 -4.11
C PHE A 350 -25.42 -7.80 -3.17
N GLN A 351 -25.25 -8.53 -2.07
CA GLN A 351 -26.18 -8.51 -0.94
C GLN A 351 -25.75 -7.41 0.03
N LYS A 352 -26.49 -6.29 0.10
CA LYS A 352 -26.10 -5.16 0.96
C LYS A 352 -26.04 -5.54 2.44
N LYS A 353 -26.95 -6.44 2.90
CA LYS A 353 -26.93 -6.97 4.27
C LYS A 353 -25.69 -7.82 4.47
N GLY A 354 -24.90 -7.49 5.49
CA GLY A 354 -23.62 -8.18 5.79
C GLY A 354 -22.37 -7.53 5.14
N CYS A 355 -22.53 -6.51 4.29
CA CYS A 355 -21.38 -5.78 3.76
C CYS A 355 -20.64 -5.05 4.89
N ILE A 356 -19.32 -5.27 5.02
CA ILE A 356 -18.45 -4.61 6.00
C ILE A 356 -17.77 -3.34 5.45
N SER A 357 -18.03 -2.97 4.20
CA SER A 357 -17.45 -1.79 3.52
C SER A 357 -15.91 -1.76 3.46
N CYS A 358 -15.29 -2.93 3.36
CA CYS A 358 -13.82 -3.07 3.23
C CYS A 358 -13.28 -2.72 1.84
N PHE A 359 -14.16 -2.66 0.83
CA PHE A 359 -13.85 -2.33 -0.57
C PHE A 359 -12.89 -3.29 -1.30
N CYS A 360 -12.50 -4.43 -0.74
CA CYS A 360 -11.69 -5.45 -1.43
C CYS A 360 -12.26 -5.81 -2.81
N CYS A 361 -13.58 -5.83 -2.96
CA CYS A 361 -14.24 -6.08 -4.25
C CYS A 361 -13.96 -5.00 -5.30
N GLN A 362 -13.82 -3.74 -4.89
CA GLN A 362 -13.43 -2.61 -5.75
C GLN A 362 -11.96 -2.74 -6.14
N GLU A 363 -11.10 -2.95 -5.15
CA GLU A 363 -9.65 -3.07 -5.36
C GLU A 363 -9.30 -4.19 -6.33
N MET A 364 -9.98 -5.33 -6.22
CA MET A 364 -9.72 -6.52 -7.02
C MET A 364 -10.44 -6.54 -8.37
N CYS A 365 -11.23 -5.52 -8.71
CA CYS A 365 -11.95 -5.49 -9.97
C CYS A 365 -11.06 -5.05 -11.14
N PRO A 366 -10.64 -5.95 -12.07
CA PRO A 366 -9.74 -5.59 -13.17
C PRO A 366 -10.40 -4.63 -14.18
N MET A 367 -11.74 -4.65 -14.23
CA MET A 367 -12.53 -3.82 -15.14
C MET A 367 -12.94 -2.48 -14.53
N LYS A 368 -12.53 -2.17 -13.27
CA LYS A 368 -12.99 -0.99 -12.53
C LYS A 368 -14.53 -0.83 -12.59
N ALA A 369 -15.24 -1.96 -12.54
CA ALA A 369 -16.70 -2.01 -12.65
C ALA A 369 -17.42 -1.77 -11.32
N ILE A 370 -16.67 -1.61 -10.22
CA ILE A 370 -17.24 -1.40 -8.88
C ILE A 370 -16.85 -0.01 -8.40
N GLU A 371 -17.84 0.84 -8.24
CA GLU A 371 -17.73 2.16 -7.66
C GLU A 371 -18.16 2.11 -6.20
N VAL A 372 -17.62 2.99 -5.37
CA VAL A 372 -18.04 3.13 -3.98
C VAL A 372 -18.79 4.44 -3.84
N ARG A 373 -20.04 4.36 -3.42
CA ARG A 373 -20.87 5.54 -3.12
C ARG A 373 -21.36 5.49 -1.68
N LYS A 374 -21.46 6.64 -1.05
CA LYS A 374 -22.17 6.76 0.23
C LYS A 374 -23.66 6.49 -0.02
N ALA A 375 -24.32 5.76 0.87
CA ALA A 375 -25.77 5.74 0.90
C ALA A 375 -26.21 7.12 1.35
N LEU A 376 -27.00 7.79 0.50
CA LEU A 376 -27.79 8.96 0.86
C LEU A 376 -29.03 8.50 1.61
#